data_427e8f59cd4f32aa360225b3358b5374
#
_entry.id   427e8f59cd4f32aa360225b3358b5374
#
_cell.length_a   1.000
_cell.length_b   1.000
_cell.length_c   1.000
_cell.angle_alpha   90.00
_cell.angle_beta   90.00
_cell.angle_gamma   90.00
#
_symmetry.space_group_name_H-M   'P 1'
#
loop_
_entity.id
_entity.type
_entity.pdbx_description
1 polymer ?
#
loop_
_entity_poly.entity_id
_entity_poly.type
_entity_poly.pdbx_seq_one_letter_code
_entity_poly.pdbx_strand_id
1 'polypeptide(L)'
;VTIKMVAEKCNVSPVTVSRVLANHSSVNEKTRETVLNAMQELGYRSKKVEKLMDKKESRYIAVMIEDITQSANCIIQAAANYLRGENYLPIVCETGEKAVYLETYLTNLDKDGLLAGCIVISSQGARAELAKMAEKFRALPLVAVHWCEAWSKVDSVILDNYQGTVCAIHYLAKLGHREIALINAPQEASGSYEERMGYMDSMKSLGIPFEEKRIIPGNLKRDGGVAAARRILTEQPEVTAVVCSNFSMAMGVIDETTAQGRRVPEDLSVVPFGIIQSNEDTANFTSVGAHYSDAGVAAARMVLERVRELEENGTRFNIVKKVVLEPRIFYGSTTCQCQKG
;
A
#
# COMPACT_ATOMS: atom_id res chain seq x y z
N VAL A 1 22.80 24.74 -29.54
CA VAL A 1 23.86 23.76 -29.90
C VAL A 1 23.21 22.53 -30.53
N THR A 2 23.79 21.96 -31.58
CA THR A 2 23.24 20.83 -32.32
C THR A 2 24.14 19.58 -32.18
N ILE A 3 23.54 18.40 -32.42
CA ILE A 3 24.30 17.14 -32.44
C ILE A 3 25.48 17.16 -33.43
N LYS A 4 25.35 17.94 -34.51
CA LYS A 4 26.42 18.14 -35.50
C LYS A 4 27.60 18.89 -34.89
N MET A 5 27.38 19.96 -34.12
CA MET A 5 28.42 20.72 -33.43
C MET A 5 29.18 19.88 -32.40
N VAL A 6 28.47 19.00 -31.65
CA VAL A 6 29.13 18.05 -30.75
C VAL A 6 29.97 17.04 -31.51
N ALA A 7 29.46 16.52 -32.62
CA ALA A 7 30.15 15.56 -33.47
C ALA A 7 31.43 16.16 -34.08
N GLU A 8 31.37 17.39 -34.56
CA GLU A 8 32.51 18.15 -35.07
C GLU A 8 33.58 18.38 -33.99
N LYS A 9 33.16 18.81 -32.79
CA LYS A 9 34.08 19.04 -31.67
C LYS A 9 34.84 17.78 -31.24
N CYS A 10 34.18 16.62 -31.31
CA CYS A 10 34.76 15.32 -30.95
C CYS A 10 35.42 14.59 -32.11
N ASN A 11 35.35 15.15 -33.31
CA ASN A 11 35.81 14.52 -34.55
C ASN A 11 35.20 13.10 -34.77
N VAL A 12 33.89 12.99 -34.53
CA VAL A 12 33.13 11.77 -34.74
C VAL A 12 31.90 12.03 -35.62
N SER A 13 31.26 10.96 -36.08
CA SER A 13 30.00 11.12 -36.83
C SER A 13 28.81 11.51 -35.91
N PRO A 14 27.80 12.25 -36.42
CA PRO A 14 26.57 12.51 -35.67
C PRO A 14 25.86 11.22 -35.22
N VAL A 15 26.03 10.12 -35.98
CA VAL A 15 25.51 8.80 -35.63
C VAL A 15 26.23 8.25 -34.39
N THR A 16 27.54 8.48 -34.27
CA THR A 16 28.30 8.08 -33.07
C THR A 16 27.83 8.83 -31.84
N VAL A 17 27.60 10.15 -31.93
CA VAL A 17 26.99 10.93 -30.83
C VAL A 17 25.61 10.40 -30.45
N SER A 18 24.80 10.08 -31.45
CA SER A 18 23.45 9.48 -31.20
C SER A 18 23.56 8.13 -30.51
N ARG A 19 24.52 7.27 -30.85
CA ARG A 19 24.77 5.99 -30.19
C ARG A 19 25.26 6.15 -28.74
N VAL A 20 26.09 7.17 -28.46
CA VAL A 20 26.51 7.52 -27.10
C VAL A 20 25.27 7.92 -26.27
N LEU A 21 24.42 8.79 -26.81
CA LEU A 21 23.17 9.20 -26.16
C LEU A 21 22.21 8.03 -25.90
N ALA A 22 22.20 7.04 -26.80
CA ALA A 22 21.40 5.81 -26.66
C ALA A 22 22.09 4.73 -25.80
N ASN A 23 23.24 5.02 -25.21
CA ASN A 23 24.06 4.07 -24.42
C ASN A 23 24.36 2.75 -25.17
N HIS A 24 24.58 2.84 -26.50
CA HIS A 24 24.78 1.67 -27.35
C HIS A 24 26.11 0.98 -27.05
N SER A 25 26.13 -0.35 -26.96
CA SER A 25 27.32 -1.15 -26.61
C SER A 25 28.44 -1.13 -27.64
N SER A 26 28.16 -0.70 -28.90
CA SER A 26 29.16 -0.62 -29.96
C SER A 26 30.09 0.59 -29.86
N VAL A 27 29.91 1.49 -28.88
CA VAL A 27 30.79 2.65 -28.68
C VAL A 27 31.76 2.33 -27.55
N ASN A 28 33.09 2.48 -27.85
CA ASN A 28 34.11 2.27 -26.83
C ASN A 28 34.08 3.38 -25.77
N GLU A 29 34.56 3.08 -24.56
CA GLU A 29 34.47 3.95 -23.39
C GLU A 29 35.18 5.29 -23.60
N LYS A 30 36.34 5.29 -24.22
CA LYS A 30 37.11 6.51 -24.51
C LYS A 30 36.36 7.49 -25.43
N THR A 31 35.68 6.94 -26.46
CA THR A 31 34.84 7.77 -27.35
C THR A 31 33.62 8.29 -26.62
N ARG A 32 33.04 7.47 -25.73
CA ARG A 32 31.90 7.85 -24.88
C ARG A 32 32.25 9.03 -23.98
N GLU A 33 33.36 8.94 -23.24
CA GLU A 33 33.85 10.01 -22.39
C GLU A 33 34.11 11.31 -23.18
N THR A 34 34.80 11.22 -24.34
CA THR A 34 35.09 12.37 -25.18
C THR A 34 33.81 13.09 -25.61
N VAL A 35 32.79 12.33 -26.03
CA VAL A 35 31.50 12.90 -26.45
C VAL A 35 30.73 13.51 -25.28
N LEU A 36 30.70 12.87 -24.11
CA LEU A 36 30.02 13.39 -22.93
C LEU A 36 30.66 14.69 -22.44
N ASN A 37 31.99 14.76 -22.40
CA ASN A 37 32.72 15.97 -22.02
C ASN A 37 32.48 17.13 -23.01
N ALA A 38 32.53 16.86 -24.31
CA ALA A 38 32.19 17.86 -25.30
C ALA A 38 30.76 18.35 -25.27
N MET A 39 29.83 17.47 -24.93
CA MET A 39 28.42 17.85 -24.70
C MET A 39 28.29 18.79 -23.49
N GLN A 40 28.99 18.51 -22.39
CA GLN A 40 29.01 19.35 -21.20
C GLN A 40 29.64 20.72 -21.48
N GLU A 41 30.79 20.76 -22.13
CA GLU A 41 31.47 22.01 -22.47
C GLU A 41 30.69 22.90 -23.45
N LEU A 42 29.99 22.31 -24.41
CA LEU A 42 29.16 23.04 -25.37
C LEU A 42 27.75 23.37 -24.79
N GLY A 43 27.40 22.89 -23.63
CA GLY A 43 26.05 23.02 -23.11
C GLY A 43 25.01 22.31 -24.00
N TYR A 44 25.44 21.23 -24.73
CA TYR A 44 24.52 20.48 -25.58
C TYR A 44 23.57 19.65 -24.72
N ARG A 45 22.29 19.91 -24.93
CA ARG A 45 21.21 19.06 -24.39
C ARG A 45 20.54 18.35 -25.56
N SER A 46 20.40 17.02 -25.48
CA SER A 46 19.66 16.32 -26.54
C SER A 46 18.20 16.82 -26.53
N LYS A 47 17.54 16.83 -27.69
CA LYS A 47 16.11 17.18 -27.78
C LYS A 47 15.24 16.37 -26.84
N LYS A 48 15.71 15.18 -26.45
CA LYS A 48 15.07 14.34 -25.44
C LYS A 48 15.28 14.90 -24.02
N VAL A 49 16.44 15.48 -23.75
CA VAL A 49 16.76 16.18 -22.48
C VAL A 49 16.13 17.58 -22.47
N GLU A 50 16.12 18.29 -23.60
CA GLU A 50 15.36 19.56 -23.72
C GLU A 50 13.87 19.34 -23.55
N LYS A 51 13.27 18.31 -24.17
CA LYS A 51 11.89 17.89 -23.90
C LYS A 51 11.65 17.46 -22.46
N LEU A 52 12.67 16.96 -21.76
CA LEU A 52 12.59 16.64 -20.33
C LEU A 52 12.74 17.89 -19.44
N MET A 53 13.38 18.94 -19.95
CA MET A 53 13.57 20.24 -19.27
C MET A 53 12.56 21.30 -19.69
N ASP A 54 12.02 21.25 -20.92
CA ASP A 54 10.80 21.93 -21.38
C ASP A 54 9.52 21.24 -20.88
N LYS A 55 9.64 20.15 -20.12
CA LYS A 55 8.49 19.65 -19.37
C LYS A 55 8.04 20.79 -18.47
N LYS A 56 6.95 21.45 -18.86
CA LYS A 56 6.01 21.98 -17.88
C LYS A 56 6.00 20.94 -16.76
N GLU A 57 6.36 21.35 -15.55
CA GLU A 57 6.34 20.52 -14.36
C GLU A 57 5.14 19.62 -14.41
N SER A 58 5.36 18.32 -14.61
CA SER A 58 4.24 17.39 -14.62
C SER A 58 3.55 17.47 -13.27
N ARG A 59 2.26 17.67 -13.26
CA ARG A 59 1.47 17.80 -12.04
C ARG A 59 0.50 16.64 -11.84
N TYR A 60 0.71 15.54 -12.57
CA TYR A 60 -0.12 14.35 -12.45
C TYR A 60 0.55 13.34 -11.53
N ILE A 61 -0.20 12.87 -10.52
CA ILE A 61 0.19 11.75 -9.66
C ILE A 61 -0.76 10.59 -9.96
N ALA A 62 -0.20 9.47 -10.42
CA ALA A 62 -0.98 8.26 -10.58
C ALA A 62 -1.29 7.64 -9.20
N VAL A 63 -2.53 7.25 -8.99
CA VAL A 63 -2.97 6.46 -7.82
C VAL A 63 -3.47 5.13 -8.35
N MET A 64 -2.63 4.11 -8.27
CA MET A 64 -2.90 2.76 -8.74
C MET A 64 -3.55 1.95 -7.63
N ILE A 65 -4.62 1.25 -7.95
CA ILE A 65 -5.37 0.44 -6.98
C ILE A 65 -5.78 -0.89 -7.61
N GLU A 66 -5.76 -1.96 -6.82
CA GLU A 66 -6.17 -3.29 -7.28
C GLU A 66 -7.69 -3.41 -7.39
N ASP A 67 -8.41 -2.93 -6.37
CA ASP A 67 -9.88 -2.99 -6.31
C ASP A 67 -10.41 -1.81 -5.48
N ILE A 68 -11.54 -1.23 -5.90
CA ILE A 68 -12.19 -0.11 -5.20
C ILE A 68 -12.94 -0.63 -3.98
N THR A 69 -12.17 -0.93 -2.92
CA THR A 69 -12.73 -1.25 -1.61
C THR A 69 -13.06 0.04 -0.83
N GLN A 70 -13.84 -0.09 0.24
CA GLN A 70 -14.14 1.05 1.11
C GLN A 70 -12.88 1.65 1.75
N SER A 71 -11.93 0.81 2.18
CA SER A 71 -10.63 1.26 2.72
C SER A 71 -9.78 1.98 1.67
N ALA A 72 -9.68 1.41 0.46
CA ALA A 72 -8.98 2.03 -0.64
C ALA A 72 -9.59 3.39 -1.01
N ASN A 73 -10.92 3.50 -1.02
CA ASN A 73 -11.60 4.77 -1.29
C ASN A 73 -11.24 5.86 -0.27
N CYS A 74 -11.17 5.53 1.03
CA CYS A 74 -10.73 6.48 2.06
C CYS A 74 -9.29 6.96 1.82
N ILE A 75 -8.39 6.07 1.44
CA ILE A 75 -6.98 6.40 1.11
C ILE A 75 -6.94 7.32 -0.11
N ILE A 76 -7.66 6.95 -1.19
CA ILE A 76 -7.71 7.72 -2.44
C ILE A 76 -8.24 9.12 -2.20
N GLN A 77 -9.36 9.26 -1.49
CA GLN A 77 -9.96 10.57 -1.23
C GLN A 77 -9.03 11.47 -0.43
N ALA A 78 -8.38 10.95 0.61
CA ALA A 78 -7.45 11.70 1.43
C ALA A 78 -6.19 12.10 0.65
N ALA A 79 -5.60 11.18 -0.12
CA ALA A 79 -4.47 11.46 -0.99
C ALA A 79 -4.84 12.51 -2.06
N ALA A 80 -5.99 12.37 -2.72
CA ALA A 80 -6.45 13.28 -3.74
C ALA A 80 -6.72 14.70 -3.20
N ASN A 81 -7.29 14.80 -2.00
CA ASN A 81 -7.50 16.09 -1.35
C ASN A 81 -6.17 16.79 -1.02
N TYR A 82 -5.20 16.05 -0.47
CA TYR A 82 -3.87 16.58 -0.17
C TYR A 82 -3.15 17.02 -1.46
N LEU A 83 -3.12 16.17 -2.50
CA LEU A 83 -2.50 16.47 -3.78
C LEU A 83 -3.08 17.72 -4.44
N ARG A 84 -4.42 17.88 -4.43
CA ARG A 84 -5.08 19.09 -4.97
C ARG A 84 -4.69 20.34 -4.20
N GLY A 85 -4.55 20.25 -2.88
CA GLY A 85 -4.05 21.35 -2.05
C GLY A 85 -2.64 21.82 -2.41
N GLU A 86 -1.83 20.90 -2.92
CA GLU A 86 -0.46 21.15 -3.40
C GLU A 86 -0.38 21.41 -4.94
N ASN A 87 -1.53 21.64 -5.59
CA ASN A 87 -1.65 21.86 -7.04
C ASN A 87 -1.23 20.68 -7.92
N TYR A 88 -1.37 19.43 -7.43
CA TYR A 88 -1.21 18.21 -8.20
C TYR A 88 -2.57 17.57 -8.51
N LEU A 89 -2.67 16.91 -9.66
CA LEU A 89 -3.88 16.26 -10.12
C LEU A 89 -3.75 14.73 -9.98
N PRO A 90 -4.55 14.08 -9.14
CA PRO A 90 -4.55 12.62 -9.04
C PRO A 90 -5.23 11.99 -10.27
N ILE A 91 -4.60 10.94 -10.82
CA ILE A 91 -5.18 10.05 -11.83
C ILE A 91 -5.37 8.69 -11.16
N VAL A 92 -6.62 8.32 -10.90
CA VAL A 92 -6.94 7.02 -10.29
C VAL A 92 -7.05 5.97 -11.38
N CYS A 93 -6.29 4.87 -11.22
CA CYS A 93 -6.26 3.74 -12.16
C CYS A 93 -6.54 2.46 -11.39
N GLU A 94 -7.64 1.79 -11.72
CA GLU A 94 -7.93 0.45 -11.22
C GLU A 94 -7.20 -0.58 -12.07
N THR A 95 -6.36 -1.39 -11.42
CA THR A 95 -5.49 -2.35 -12.10
C THR A 95 -6.04 -3.77 -12.07
N GLY A 96 -7.08 -4.03 -11.25
CA GLY A 96 -7.55 -5.38 -10.98
C GLY A 96 -6.49 -6.22 -10.25
N GLU A 97 -6.79 -7.49 -10.03
CA GLU A 97 -5.93 -8.43 -9.31
C GLU A 97 -4.63 -8.80 -10.06
N LYS A 98 -4.47 -8.36 -11.31
CA LYS A 98 -3.32 -8.73 -12.15
C LYS A 98 -2.28 -7.61 -12.16
N ALA A 99 -1.17 -7.83 -11.51
CA ALA A 99 -0.03 -6.93 -11.48
C ALA A 99 0.50 -6.49 -12.87
N VAL A 100 0.22 -7.27 -13.93
CA VAL A 100 0.58 -6.92 -15.30
C VAL A 100 -0.06 -5.60 -15.78
N TYR A 101 -1.26 -5.27 -15.28
CA TYR A 101 -1.90 -4.02 -15.63
C TYR A 101 -1.24 -2.81 -14.99
N LEU A 102 -0.67 -2.97 -13.80
CA LEU A 102 0.09 -1.94 -13.12
C LEU A 102 1.29 -1.47 -13.98
N GLU A 103 2.07 -2.43 -14.49
CA GLU A 103 3.19 -2.12 -15.40
C GLU A 103 2.72 -1.49 -16.71
N THR A 104 1.63 -2.01 -17.29
CA THR A 104 1.06 -1.50 -18.54
C THR A 104 0.58 -0.07 -18.41
N TYR A 105 -0.16 0.25 -17.34
CA TYR A 105 -0.65 1.61 -17.09
C TYR A 105 0.49 2.59 -16.83
N LEU A 106 1.46 2.24 -15.99
CA LEU A 106 2.60 3.10 -15.74
C LEU A 106 3.44 3.32 -17.00
N THR A 107 3.67 2.27 -17.80
CA THR A 107 4.41 2.40 -19.06
C THR A 107 3.70 3.35 -20.03
N ASN A 108 2.38 3.26 -20.14
CA ASN A 108 1.61 4.12 -21.04
C ASN A 108 1.52 5.56 -20.53
N LEU A 109 1.30 5.77 -19.23
CA LEU A 109 1.20 7.10 -18.63
C LEU A 109 2.56 7.80 -18.53
N ASP A 110 3.65 7.06 -18.30
CA ASP A 110 4.99 7.64 -18.19
C ASP A 110 5.73 7.78 -19.52
N LYS A 111 5.22 7.15 -20.60
CA LYS A 111 5.86 7.16 -21.95
C LYS A 111 6.18 8.56 -22.46
N ASP A 112 5.30 9.53 -22.19
CA ASP A 112 5.48 10.94 -22.56
C ASP A 112 5.93 11.79 -21.36
N GLY A 113 6.31 11.15 -20.24
CA GLY A 113 6.67 11.79 -18.99
C GLY A 113 5.53 12.60 -18.38
N LEU A 114 4.33 12.10 -18.50
CA LEU A 114 3.12 12.75 -18.00
C LEU A 114 3.04 12.74 -16.47
N LEU A 115 3.67 11.76 -15.82
CA LEU A 115 3.58 11.58 -14.38
C LEU A 115 4.72 12.30 -13.65
N ALA A 116 4.38 12.99 -12.55
CA ALA A 116 5.34 13.46 -11.56
C ALA A 116 5.68 12.37 -10.54
N GLY A 117 4.73 11.48 -10.23
CA GLY A 117 4.91 10.40 -9.27
C GLY A 117 3.77 9.39 -9.30
N CYS A 118 3.89 8.35 -8.49
CA CYS A 118 2.92 7.27 -8.38
C CYS A 118 2.72 6.82 -6.93
N ILE A 119 1.48 6.63 -6.54
CA ILE A 119 1.07 5.96 -5.30
C ILE A 119 0.43 4.63 -5.69
N VAL A 120 0.85 3.52 -5.08
CA VAL A 120 0.28 2.20 -5.30
C VAL A 120 -0.37 1.71 -4.02
N ILE A 121 -1.66 1.46 -4.08
CA ILE A 121 -2.44 0.89 -2.98
C ILE A 121 -2.68 -0.57 -3.34
N SER A 122 -2.02 -1.50 -2.63
CA SER A 122 -2.10 -2.93 -2.91
C SER A 122 -2.50 -3.69 -1.65
N SER A 123 -3.49 -4.59 -1.81
CA SER A 123 -3.94 -5.50 -0.76
C SER A 123 -3.47 -6.94 -0.99
N GLN A 124 -3.14 -7.31 -2.22
CA GLN A 124 -2.78 -8.69 -2.60
C GLN A 124 -1.63 -8.70 -3.61
N GLY A 125 -0.73 -9.65 -3.45
CA GLY A 125 0.09 -10.26 -4.51
C GLY A 125 1.11 -9.43 -5.31
N ALA A 126 1.06 -8.11 -5.28
CA ALA A 126 1.91 -7.26 -6.14
C ALA A 126 3.37 -7.07 -5.65
N ARG A 127 3.81 -7.84 -4.65
CA ARG A 127 5.12 -7.63 -4.00
C ARG A 127 6.32 -7.72 -4.96
N ALA A 128 6.38 -8.80 -5.75
CA ALA A 128 7.50 -9.01 -6.69
C ALA A 128 7.47 -8.02 -7.86
N GLU A 129 6.28 -7.70 -8.32
CA GLU A 129 6.05 -6.77 -9.43
C GLU A 129 6.41 -5.33 -9.05
N LEU A 130 6.07 -4.89 -7.84
CA LEU A 130 6.42 -3.55 -7.37
C LEU A 130 7.94 -3.36 -7.23
N ALA A 131 8.68 -4.38 -6.80
CA ALA A 131 10.15 -4.33 -6.78
C ALA A 131 10.73 -4.18 -8.20
N LYS A 132 10.23 -4.97 -9.16
CA LYS A 132 10.59 -4.85 -10.58
C LYS A 132 10.23 -3.49 -11.15
N MET A 133 9.07 -2.97 -10.77
CA MET A 133 8.61 -1.65 -11.22
C MET A 133 9.45 -0.52 -10.66
N ALA A 134 9.81 -0.56 -9.38
CA ALA A 134 10.72 0.40 -8.78
C ALA A 134 12.10 0.42 -9.47
N GLU A 135 12.54 -0.72 -9.99
CA GLU A 135 13.75 -0.79 -10.82
C GLU A 135 13.53 -0.24 -12.23
N LYS A 136 12.41 -0.58 -12.85
CA LYS A 136 12.09 -0.15 -14.22
C LYS A 136 11.81 1.35 -14.31
N PHE A 137 11.08 1.89 -13.33
CA PHE A 137 10.68 3.30 -13.27
C PHE A 137 11.52 4.10 -12.24
N ARG A 138 12.84 3.88 -12.22
CA ARG A 138 13.74 4.51 -11.24
C ARG A 138 13.67 6.04 -11.21
N ALA A 139 13.28 6.67 -12.31
CA ALA A 139 13.13 8.12 -12.41
C ALA A 139 11.77 8.63 -11.90
N LEU A 140 10.79 7.74 -11.64
CA LEU A 140 9.48 8.11 -11.17
C LEU A 140 9.40 7.88 -9.65
N PRO A 141 9.11 8.92 -8.84
CA PRO A 141 8.79 8.76 -7.43
C PRO A 141 7.63 7.78 -7.23
N LEU A 142 7.87 6.68 -6.51
CA LEU A 142 6.88 5.63 -6.26
C LEU A 142 6.76 5.39 -4.76
N VAL A 143 5.53 5.42 -4.25
CA VAL A 143 5.18 5.16 -2.85
C VAL A 143 4.15 4.04 -2.80
N ALA A 144 4.39 3.02 -1.99
CA ALA A 144 3.44 1.94 -1.74
C ALA A 144 2.68 2.16 -0.42
N VAL A 145 1.39 1.82 -0.40
CA VAL A 145 0.54 1.79 0.80
C VAL A 145 0.11 0.36 1.07
N HIS A 146 0.09 -0.07 2.32
CA HIS A 146 -0.17 -1.43 2.81
C HIS A 146 0.97 -2.44 2.59
N TRP A 147 2.08 -2.04 2.03
CA TRP A 147 3.17 -2.95 1.78
C TRP A 147 4.12 -3.04 2.96
N CYS A 148 4.32 -4.23 3.46
CA CYS A 148 5.29 -4.55 4.50
C CYS A 148 6.28 -5.61 4.00
N GLU A 149 7.32 -5.18 3.28
CA GLU A 149 8.52 -6.01 3.09
C GLU A 149 9.73 -5.34 3.75
N ALA A 150 10.39 -6.05 4.65
CA ALA A 150 11.57 -5.54 5.36
C ALA A 150 12.71 -5.11 4.40
N TRP A 151 12.72 -5.64 3.19
CA TRP A 151 13.79 -5.48 2.18
C TRP A 151 13.36 -4.69 0.93
N SER A 152 12.18 -4.10 0.93
CA SER A 152 11.68 -3.33 -0.20
C SER A 152 12.54 -2.08 -0.44
N LYS A 153 12.89 -1.84 -1.72
CA LYS A 153 13.52 -0.61 -2.20
C LYS A 153 12.51 0.48 -2.57
N VAL A 154 11.28 0.35 -2.08
CA VAL A 154 10.16 1.27 -2.37
C VAL A 154 9.79 2.01 -1.10
N ASP A 155 9.62 3.32 -1.24
CA ASP A 155 9.06 4.14 -0.15
C ASP A 155 7.66 3.64 0.21
N SER A 156 7.36 3.53 1.49
CA SER A 156 6.16 2.83 1.93
C SER A 156 5.47 3.51 3.11
N VAL A 157 4.13 3.50 3.06
CA VAL A 157 3.26 3.77 4.21
C VAL A 157 2.69 2.44 4.68
N ILE A 158 2.98 2.08 5.91
CA ILE A 158 2.69 0.77 6.50
C ILE A 158 1.62 0.93 7.58
N LEU A 159 0.57 0.14 7.47
CA LEU A 159 -0.38 -0.10 8.57
C LEU A 159 0.15 -1.29 9.37
N ASP A 160 0.46 -1.09 10.64
CA ASP A 160 1.08 -2.12 11.48
C ASP A 160 0.04 -3.17 11.92
N ASN A 161 -0.16 -4.18 11.08
CA ASN A 161 -1.13 -5.24 11.33
C ASN A 161 -0.73 -6.16 12.49
N TYR A 162 0.58 -6.37 12.71
CA TYR A 162 1.04 -7.11 13.88
C TYR A 162 0.60 -6.41 15.17
N GLN A 163 0.98 -5.15 15.31
CA GLN A 163 0.64 -4.38 16.51
C GLN A 163 -0.87 -4.15 16.64
N GLY A 164 -1.58 -4.02 15.51
CA GLY A 164 -3.05 -3.95 15.48
C GLY A 164 -3.69 -5.19 16.08
N THR A 165 -3.20 -6.39 15.69
CA THR A 165 -3.69 -7.65 16.26
C THR A 165 -3.38 -7.73 17.74
N VAL A 166 -2.16 -7.37 18.15
CA VAL A 166 -1.78 -7.31 19.58
C VAL A 166 -2.75 -6.40 20.35
N CYS A 167 -3.03 -5.20 19.85
CA CYS A 167 -3.98 -4.27 20.48
C CYS A 167 -5.38 -4.88 20.61
N ALA A 168 -5.91 -5.50 19.55
CA ALA A 168 -7.24 -6.10 19.55
C ALA A 168 -7.35 -7.26 20.54
N ILE A 169 -6.40 -8.18 20.54
CA ILE A 169 -6.41 -9.36 21.44
C ILE A 169 -6.26 -8.91 22.91
N HIS A 170 -5.34 -8.01 23.21
CA HIS A 170 -5.17 -7.48 24.57
C HIS A 170 -6.42 -6.71 25.05
N TYR A 171 -7.08 -5.96 24.16
CA TYR A 171 -8.32 -5.29 24.46
C TYR A 171 -9.44 -6.29 24.82
N LEU A 172 -9.65 -7.32 23.99
CA LEU A 172 -10.63 -8.37 24.27
C LEU A 172 -10.31 -9.15 25.56
N ALA A 173 -9.04 -9.42 25.80
CA ALA A 173 -8.60 -10.07 27.03
C ALA A 173 -8.86 -9.22 28.30
N LYS A 174 -8.76 -7.88 28.20
CA LYS A 174 -9.18 -6.96 29.28
C LYS A 174 -10.67 -6.97 29.54
N LEU A 175 -11.48 -7.25 28.52
CA LEU A 175 -12.93 -7.48 28.67
C LEU A 175 -13.28 -8.88 29.22
N GLY A 176 -12.29 -9.70 29.53
CA GLY A 176 -12.47 -11.04 30.09
C GLY A 176 -12.53 -12.16 29.07
N HIS A 177 -12.47 -11.87 27.76
CA HIS A 177 -12.46 -12.91 26.74
C HIS A 177 -11.18 -13.74 26.79
N ARG A 178 -11.31 -15.05 26.71
CA ARG A 178 -10.20 -16.02 26.60
C ARG A 178 -10.34 -16.89 25.36
N GLU A 179 -11.57 -17.19 24.97
CA GLU A 179 -11.91 -17.94 23.76
C GLU A 179 -12.09 -16.95 22.60
N ILE A 180 -10.97 -16.55 22.00
CA ILE A 180 -10.91 -15.53 20.95
C ILE A 180 -10.51 -16.21 19.65
N ALA A 181 -11.22 -15.96 18.53
CA ALA A 181 -10.83 -16.43 17.21
C ALA A 181 -10.32 -15.28 16.33
N LEU A 182 -9.46 -15.61 15.37
CA LEU A 182 -9.02 -14.72 14.30
C LEU A 182 -9.59 -15.22 12.97
N ILE A 183 -10.39 -14.39 12.30
CA ILE A 183 -10.76 -14.62 10.90
C ILE A 183 -9.74 -13.90 10.05
N ASN A 184 -8.73 -14.66 9.58
CA ASN A 184 -7.56 -14.14 8.94
C ASN A 184 -7.76 -13.95 7.43
N ALA A 185 -7.11 -12.95 6.87
CA ALA A 185 -7.05 -12.73 5.42
C ALA A 185 -6.40 -13.94 4.71
N PRO A 186 -6.59 -14.09 3.38
CA PRO A 186 -5.83 -15.09 2.60
C PRO A 186 -4.33 -14.95 2.80
N GLN A 187 -3.59 -16.06 2.74
CA GLN A 187 -2.15 -16.08 3.03
C GLN A 187 -1.34 -15.14 2.12
N GLU A 188 -1.83 -14.94 0.90
CA GLU A 188 -1.23 -14.05 -0.10
C GLU A 188 -1.50 -12.57 0.18
N ALA A 189 -2.48 -12.26 1.02
CA ALA A 189 -2.84 -10.88 1.35
C ALA A 189 -1.76 -10.21 2.20
N SER A 190 -1.51 -8.94 1.91
CA SER A 190 -0.62 -8.11 2.71
C SER A 190 -1.14 -8.02 4.15
N GLY A 191 -0.28 -8.30 5.12
CA GLY A 191 -0.62 -8.25 6.54
C GLY A 191 -1.16 -9.55 7.13
N SER A 192 -1.54 -10.54 6.33
CA SER A 192 -2.08 -11.82 6.82
C SER A 192 -1.12 -12.57 7.74
N TYR A 193 0.15 -12.58 7.39
CA TYR A 193 1.20 -13.20 8.22
C TYR A 193 1.39 -12.43 9.53
N GLU A 194 1.46 -11.11 9.46
CA GLU A 194 1.63 -10.23 10.63
C GLU A 194 0.45 -10.34 11.60
N GLU A 195 -0.78 -10.41 11.10
CA GLU A 195 -1.99 -10.62 11.91
C GLU A 195 -1.93 -11.96 12.65
N ARG A 196 -1.58 -13.03 11.94
CA ARG A 196 -1.41 -14.35 12.52
C ARG A 196 -0.33 -14.35 13.61
N MET A 197 0.84 -13.76 13.36
CA MET A 197 1.92 -13.68 14.34
C MET A 197 1.53 -12.86 15.57
N GLY A 198 0.90 -11.70 15.35
CA GLY A 198 0.39 -10.86 16.44
C GLY A 198 -0.64 -11.59 17.31
N TYR A 199 -1.51 -12.41 16.70
CA TYR A 199 -2.45 -13.26 17.44
C TYR A 199 -1.72 -14.31 18.30
N MET A 200 -0.83 -15.09 17.70
CA MET A 200 -0.10 -16.15 18.41
C MET A 200 0.72 -15.61 19.58
N ASP A 201 1.47 -14.52 19.35
CA ASP A 201 2.30 -13.91 20.38
C ASP A 201 1.46 -13.29 21.50
N SER A 202 0.30 -12.72 21.17
CA SER A 202 -0.63 -12.18 22.16
C SER A 202 -1.22 -13.28 23.04
N MET A 203 -1.69 -14.39 22.46
CA MET A 203 -2.24 -15.52 23.21
C MET A 203 -1.17 -16.07 24.19
N LYS A 204 0.06 -16.24 23.70
CA LYS A 204 1.21 -16.68 24.53
C LYS A 204 1.51 -15.71 25.65
N SER A 205 1.58 -14.40 25.37
CA SER A 205 1.91 -13.38 26.37
C SER A 205 0.87 -13.25 27.47
N LEU A 206 -0.40 -13.54 27.15
CA LEU A 206 -1.52 -13.53 28.06
C LEU A 206 -1.72 -14.86 28.83
N GLY A 207 -0.88 -15.87 28.55
CA GLY A 207 -1.03 -17.21 29.13
C GLY A 207 -2.31 -17.93 28.66
N ILE A 208 -2.87 -17.55 27.53
CA ILE A 208 -4.05 -18.19 26.94
C ILE A 208 -3.54 -19.30 26.00
N PRO A 209 -4.04 -20.55 26.10
CA PRO A 209 -3.62 -21.63 25.21
C PRO A 209 -3.91 -21.27 23.74
N PHE A 210 -2.90 -21.41 22.91
CA PHE A 210 -3.04 -21.25 21.46
C PHE A 210 -3.57 -22.53 20.83
N GLU A 211 -4.63 -22.40 20.02
CA GLU A 211 -5.19 -23.47 19.21
C GLU A 211 -5.27 -23.03 17.74
N GLU A 212 -4.62 -23.79 16.84
CA GLU A 212 -4.60 -23.49 15.41
C GLU A 212 -6.01 -23.38 14.81
N LYS A 213 -6.97 -24.16 15.29
CA LYS A 213 -8.37 -24.14 14.84
C LYS A 213 -9.07 -22.78 15.06
N ARG A 214 -8.53 -21.92 15.95
CA ARG A 214 -9.03 -20.56 16.22
C ARG A 214 -8.64 -19.56 15.13
N ILE A 215 -7.68 -19.89 14.27
CA ILE A 215 -7.36 -19.09 13.09
C ILE A 215 -8.15 -19.64 11.92
N ILE A 216 -9.17 -18.91 11.50
CA ILE A 216 -10.12 -19.32 10.48
C ILE A 216 -9.81 -18.57 9.19
N PRO A 217 -9.57 -19.26 8.07
CA PRO A 217 -9.32 -18.62 6.80
C PRO A 217 -10.53 -17.80 6.34
N GLY A 218 -10.31 -16.54 6.01
CA GLY A 218 -11.27 -15.65 5.36
C GLY A 218 -10.90 -15.40 3.90
N ASN A 219 -11.71 -14.58 3.22
CA ASN A 219 -11.52 -14.21 1.81
C ASN A 219 -11.60 -12.71 1.55
N LEU A 220 -11.55 -11.90 2.61
CA LEU A 220 -11.72 -10.45 2.61
C LEU A 220 -13.10 -9.95 2.13
N LYS A 221 -14.05 -10.86 1.87
CA LYS A 221 -15.42 -10.56 1.45
C LYS A 221 -16.42 -10.91 2.56
N ARG A 222 -17.63 -10.35 2.44
CA ARG A 222 -18.73 -10.57 3.43
C ARG A 222 -19.15 -12.04 3.54
N ASP A 223 -19.19 -12.76 2.42
CA ASP A 223 -19.51 -14.19 2.39
C ASP A 223 -18.47 -15.05 3.12
N GLY A 224 -17.19 -14.69 3.06
CA GLY A 224 -16.15 -15.33 3.86
C GLY A 224 -16.36 -15.13 5.37
N GLY A 225 -16.83 -13.95 5.78
CA GLY A 225 -17.23 -13.69 7.16
C GLY A 225 -18.42 -14.54 7.60
N VAL A 226 -19.46 -14.66 6.75
CA VAL A 226 -20.62 -15.56 6.98
C VAL A 226 -20.16 -17.01 7.16
N ALA A 227 -19.33 -17.52 6.27
CA ALA A 227 -18.83 -18.90 6.34
C ALA A 227 -18.00 -19.15 7.61
N ALA A 228 -17.12 -18.21 7.96
CA ALA A 228 -16.30 -18.27 9.17
C ALA A 228 -17.16 -18.25 10.45
N ALA A 229 -18.15 -17.36 10.52
CA ALA A 229 -19.07 -17.30 11.66
C ALA A 229 -19.87 -18.59 11.82
N ARG A 230 -20.40 -19.13 10.71
CA ARG A 230 -21.13 -20.42 10.75
C ARG A 230 -20.26 -21.52 11.32
N ARG A 231 -19.01 -21.61 10.89
CA ARG A 231 -18.06 -22.57 11.42
C ARG A 231 -17.78 -22.36 12.90
N ILE A 232 -17.55 -21.11 13.34
CA ILE A 232 -17.34 -20.78 14.76
C ILE A 232 -18.55 -21.23 15.59
N LEU A 233 -19.76 -20.83 15.20
CA LEU A 233 -20.97 -21.05 15.97
C LEU A 233 -21.33 -22.53 16.07
N THR A 234 -20.94 -23.37 15.10
CA THR A 234 -21.24 -24.82 15.09
C THR A 234 -20.11 -25.67 15.68
N GLU A 235 -18.85 -25.39 15.31
CA GLU A 235 -17.69 -26.24 15.66
C GLU A 235 -16.96 -25.76 16.93
N GLN A 236 -17.12 -24.48 17.30
CA GLN A 236 -16.39 -23.81 18.38
C GLN A 236 -17.31 -22.89 19.20
N PRO A 237 -18.45 -23.42 19.74
CA PRO A 237 -19.46 -22.60 20.41
C PRO A 237 -18.96 -21.91 21.69
N GLU A 238 -17.79 -22.29 22.19
CA GLU A 238 -17.12 -21.67 23.32
C GLU A 238 -16.47 -20.31 22.93
N VAL A 239 -16.25 -20.00 21.65
CA VAL A 239 -15.71 -18.71 21.20
C VAL A 239 -16.65 -17.58 21.61
N THR A 240 -16.07 -16.56 22.25
CA THR A 240 -16.82 -15.41 22.77
C THR A 240 -16.45 -14.10 22.09
N ALA A 241 -15.35 -14.08 21.33
CA ALA A 241 -14.91 -12.91 20.58
C ALA A 241 -14.19 -13.30 19.29
N VAL A 242 -14.31 -12.45 18.28
CA VAL A 242 -13.59 -12.61 17.00
C VAL A 242 -12.91 -11.32 16.59
N VAL A 243 -11.69 -11.44 16.06
CA VAL A 243 -10.99 -10.39 15.33
C VAL A 243 -11.08 -10.72 13.85
N CYS A 244 -11.45 -9.77 13.01
CA CYS A 244 -11.57 -9.95 11.55
C CYS A 244 -10.59 -9.06 10.81
N SER A 245 -9.83 -9.61 9.86
CA SER A 245 -8.82 -8.87 9.07
C SER A 245 -9.40 -7.68 8.29
N ASN A 246 -10.70 -7.62 8.09
CA ASN A 246 -11.33 -6.44 7.52
C ASN A 246 -12.81 -6.28 7.95
N PHE A 247 -13.35 -5.13 7.58
CA PHE A 247 -14.72 -4.74 7.89
C PHE A 247 -15.76 -5.58 7.17
N SER A 248 -15.52 -5.96 5.91
CA SER A 248 -16.48 -6.74 5.12
C SER A 248 -16.73 -8.12 5.74
N MET A 249 -15.69 -8.80 6.21
CA MET A 249 -15.85 -10.08 6.92
C MET A 249 -16.55 -9.88 8.25
N ALA A 250 -16.25 -8.83 9.01
CA ALA A 250 -16.94 -8.55 10.28
C ALA A 250 -18.45 -8.35 10.11
N MET A 251 -18.86 -7.65 9.04
CA MET A 251 -20.27 -7.54 8.67
C MET A 251 -20.90 -8.91 8.42
N GLY A 252 -20.21 -9.80 7.69
CA GLY A 252 -20.68 -11.17 7.46
C GLY A 252 -20.80 -11.98 8.75
N VAL A 253 -19.87 -11.78 9.70
CA VAL A 253 -19.94 -12.40 11.03
C VAL A 253 -21.19 -11.95 11.77
N ILE A 254 -21.49 -10.67 11.78
CA ILE A 254 -22.67 -10.12 12.47
C ILE A 254 -23.94 -10.65 11.83
N ASP A 255 -24.02 -10.67 10.49
CA ASP A 255 -25.19 -11.19 9.77
C ASP A 255 -25.49 -12.63 10.17
N GLU A 256 -24.50 -13.51 10.10
CA GLU A 256 -24.68 -14.94 10.40
C GLU A 256 -24.99 -15.16 11.89
N THR A 257 -24.30 -14.42 12.79
CA THR A 257 -24.53 -14.51 14.23
C THR A 257 -25.99 -14.15 14.57
N THR A 258 -26.48 -13.05 13.97
CA THR A 258 -27.86 -12.58 14.13
C THR A 258 -28.88 -13.55 13.50
N ALA A 259 -28.57 -14.06 12.30
CA ALA A 259 -29.44 -15.03 11.62
C ALA A 259 -29.62 -16.34 12.41
N GLN A 260 -28.61 -16.72 13.23
CA GLN A 260 -28.70 -17.86 14.14
C GLN A 260 -29.30 -17.51 15.50
N GLY A 261 -29.89 -16.32 15.66
CA GLY A 261 -30.58 -15.89 16.89
C GLY A 261 -29.63 -15.51 18.03
N ARG A 262 -28.34 -15.34 17.75
CA ARG A 262 -27.35 -14.84 18.72
C ARG A 262 -27.17 -13.34 18.60
N ARG A 263 -26.71 -12.69 19.65
CA ARG A 263 -26.56 -11.22 19.70
C ARG A 263 -25.11 -10.82 19.66
N VAL A 264 -24.86 -9.71 18.96
CA VAL A 264 -23.61 -9.00 19.01
C VAL A 264 -23.86 -7.67 19.73
N PRO A 265 -23.15 -7.38 20.82
CA PRO A 265 -21.92 -8.04 21.30
C PRO A 265 -22.12 -9.14 22.36
N GLU A 266 -23.33 -9.38 22.90
CA GLU A 266 -23.57 -10.12 24.14
C GLU A 266 -23.14 -11.59 24.05
N ASP A 267 -23.41 -12.24 22.92
CA ASP A 267 -23.07 -13.65 22.69
C ASP A 267 -21.76 -13.83 21.88
N LEU A 268 -21.37 -12.80 21.12
CA LEU A 268 -20.12 -12.76 20.36
C LEU A 268 -19.66 -11.33 20.16
N SER A 269 -18.51 -10.95 20.75
CA SER A 269 -17.85 -9.69 20.48
C SER A 269 -17.11 -9.72 19.13
N VAL A 270 -17.18 -8.63 18.34
CA VAL A 270 -16.59 -8.56 16.99
C VAL A 270 -15.72 -7.32 16.86
N VAL A 271 -14.45 -7.51 16.45
CA VAL A 271 -13.47 -6.42 16.23
C VAL A 271 -12.89 -6.54 14.82
N PRO A 272 -13.31 -5.71 13.84
CA PRO A 272 -12.66 -5.63 12.55
C PRO A 272 -11.37 -4.82 12.57
N PHE A 273 -10.47 -5.14 11.64
CA PHE A 273 -9.41 -4.23 11.22
C PHE A 273 -9.95 -3.12 10.33
N GLY A 274 -9.36 -1.93 10.53
CA GLY A 274 -9.63 -0.75 9.75
C GLY A 274 -10.64 0.19 10.39
N ILE A 275 -10.51 1.47 10.05
CA ILE A 275 -11.37 2.54 10.54
C ILE A 275 -11.96 3.24 9.35
N ILE A 276 -13.26 3.13 9.23
CA ILE A 276 -14.04 3.74 8.17
C ILE A 276 -14.93 4.80 8.81
N GLN A 277 -14.56 6.06 8.62
CA GLN A 277 -15.29 7.20 9.20
C GLN A 277 -16.53 7.64 8.39
N SER A 278 -16.85 6.96 7.27
CA SER A 278 -17.72 7.57 6.25
C SER A 278 -19.21 7.23 6.31
N ASN A 279 -19.65 6.27 7.14
CA ASN A 279 -21.07 5.86 7.18
C ASN A 279 -21.56 5.67 8.61
N GLU A 280 -22.83 6.01 8.86
CA GLU A 280 -23.52 5.80 10.15
C GLU A 280 -23.43 4.34 10.60
N ASP A 281 -23.50 3.39 9.67
CA ASP A 281 -23.41 1.95 9.96
C ASP A 281 -22.05 1.49 10.49
N THR A 282 -20.97 2.21 10.16
CA THR A 282 -19.61 1.84 10.56
C THR A 282 -19.12 2.57 11.81
N ALA A 283 -19.74 3.68 12.16
CA ALA A 283 -19.39 4.49 13.33
C ALA A 283 -19.62 3.76 14.67
N ASN A 284 -20.44 2.70 14.67
CA ASN A 284 -20.80 1.94 15.88
C ASN A 284 -19.92 0.73 16.14
N PHE A 285 -18.90 0.45 15.32
CA PHE A 285 -18.04 -0.70 15.54
C PHE A 285 -16.87 -0.37 16.48
N THR A 286 -16.62 -1.29 17.42
CA THR A 286 -15.30 -1.36 18.02
C THR A 286 -14.35 -1.92 16.98
N SER A 287 -13.34 -1.16 16.58
CA SER A 287 -12.41 -1.54 15.52
C SER A 287 -10.96 -1.26 15.92
N VAL A 288 -10.01 -1.85 15.22
CA VAL A 288 -8.57 -1.66 15.42
C VAL A 288 -7.88 -1.23 14.14
N GLY A 289 -6.89 -0.37 14.24
CA GLY A 289 -6.04 0.05 13.13
C GLY A 289 -5.67 1.51 13.17
N ALA A 290 -5.09 2.00 12.08
CA ALA A 290 -4.88 3.42 11.83
C ALA A 290 -5.98 3.95 10.89
N HIS A 291 -6.18 5.26 10.89
CA HIS A 291 -7.10 5.87 9.93
C HIS A 291 -6.56 5.71 8.50
N TYR A 292 -7.36 5.16 7.62
CA TYR A 292 -7.00 5.03 6.21
C TYR A 292 -6.76 6.39 5.53
N SER A 293 -7.44 7.44 5.99
CA SER A 293 -7.18 8.81 5.55
C SER A 293 -5.75 9.27 5.85
N ASP A 294 -5.20 8.89 7.01
CA ASP A 294 -3.82 9.25 7.38
C ASP A 294 -2.81 8.56 6.46
N ALA A 295 -3.11 7.32 6.04
CA ALA A 295 -2.30 6.61 5.06
C ALA A 295 -2.28 7.34 3.71
N GLY A 296 -3.44 7.83 3.26
CA GLY A 296 -3.56 8.61 2.03
C GLY A 296 -2.77 9.91 2.08
N VAL A 297 -2.90 10.67 3.16
CA VAL A 297 -2.15 11.92 3.38
C VAL A 297 -0.64 11.64 3.45
N ALA A 298 -0.22 10.61 4.20
CA ALA A 298 1.19 10.26 4.34
C ALA A 298 1.80 9.86 2.99
N ALA A 299 1.09 9.05 2.19
CA ALA A 299 1.55 8.64 0.87
C ALA A 299 1.66 9.83 -0.10
N ALA A 300 0.66 10.70 -0.12
CA ALA A 300 0.67 11.91 -0.94
C ALA A 300 1.81 12.87 -0.56
N ARG A 301 2.03 13.08 0.73
CA ARG A 301 3.17 13.88 1.22
C ARG A 301 4.49 13.28 0.80
N MET A 302 4.67 11.97 1.02
CA MET A 302 5.91 11.26 0.72
C MET A 302 6.24 11.29 -0.78
N VAL A 303 5.25 11.08 -1.67
CA VAL A 303 5.49 11.15 -3.12
C VAL A 303 5.87 12.55 -3.55
N LEU A 304 5.23 13.61 -3.01
CA LEU A 304 5.59 15.00 -3.33
C LEU A 304 6.96 15.41 -2.78
N GLU A 305 7.34 14.94 -1.59
CA GLU A 305 8.72 15.12 -1.10
C GLU A 305 9.73 14.54 -2.09
N ARG A 306 9.48 13.35 -2.62
CA ARG A 306 10.36 12.73 -3.62
C ARG A 306 10.36 13.44 -4.96
N VAL A 307 9.24 14.01 -5.37
CA VAL A 307 9.15 14.87 -6.57
C VAL A 307 10.06 16.09 -6.40
N ARG A 308 9.93 16.80 -5.28
CA ARG A 308 10.75 17.99 -4.97
C ARG A 308 12.24 17.64 -4.86
N GLU A 309 12.58 16.54 -4.17
CA GLU A 309 13.97 16.05 -4.08
C GLU A 309 14.57 15.77 -5.48
N LEU A 310 13.76 15.22 -6.39
CA LEU A 310 14.20 14.95 -7.76
C LEU A 310 14.39 16.24 -8.58
N GLU A 311 13.47 17.22 -8.41
CA GLU A 311 13.54 18.53 -9.06
C GLU A 311 14.76 19.32 -8.59
N GLU A 312 15.07 19.34 -7.30
CA GLU A 312 16.17 20.09 -6.70
C GLU A 312 17.53 19.47 -7.00
N ASN A 313 17.67 18.16 -6.93
CA ASN A 313 18.94 17.46 -6.94
C ASN A 313 19.24 16.72 -8.26
N GLY A 314 18.25 16.58 -9.14
CA GLY A 314 18.38 15.85 -10.40
C GLY A 314 18.55 14.34 -10.26
N THR A 315 18.65 13.83 -9.04
CA THR A 315 18.83 12.41 -8.74
C THR A 315 17.97 11.98 -7.55
N ARG A 316 17.46 10.74 -7.59
CA ARG A 316 16.73 10.16 -6.48
C ARG A 316 17.70 9.72 -5.38
N PHE A 317 17.42 10.06 -4.12
CA PHE A 317 18.16 9.52 -2.99
C PHE A 317 17.98 7.99 -2.88
N ASN A 318 19.08 7.28 -2.57
CA ASN A 318 19.07 5.81 -2.41
C ASN A 318 18.47 5.35 -1.06
N ILE A 319 18.01 6.27 -0.22
CA ILE A 319 17.44 5.96 1.10
C ILE A 319 15.94 5.75 0.95
N VAL A 320 15.49 4.55 1.27
CA VAL A 320 14.06 4.22 1.32
C VAL A 320 13.45 4.81 2.59
N LYS A 321 12.34 5.54 2.43
CA LYS A 321 11.53 6.06 3.53
C LYS A 321 10.42 5.08 3.88
N LYS A 322 10.21 4.85 5.18
CA LYS A 322 9.06 4.08 5.68
C LYS A 322 8.34 4.90 6.75
N VAL A 323 7.05 5.07 6.59
CA VAL A 323 6.15 5.65 7.59
C VAL A 323 5.26 4.53 8.10
N VAL A 324 5.38 4.22 9.38
CA VAL A 324 4.52 3.23 10.05
C VAL A 324 3.43 4.00 10.80
N LEU A 325 2.18 3.67 10.52
CA LEU A 325 1.02 4.23 11.19
C LEU A 325 0.65 3.33 12.37
N GLU A 326 0.74 3.85 13.58
CA GLU A 326 0.41 3.13 14.81
C GLU A 326 -1.09 2.84 14.89
N PRO A 327 -1.47 1.57 15.12
CA PRO A 327 -2.88 1.19 15.30
C PRO A 327 -3.40 1.62 16.68
N ARG A 328 -4.71 1.89 16.73
CA ARG A 328 -5.46 2.21 17.96
C ARG A 328 -6.76 1.43 17.98
N ILE A 329 -7.32 1.28 19.19
CA ILE A 329 -8.70 0.80 19.35
C ILE A 329 -9.66 1.99 19.26
N PHE A 330 -10.66 1.86 18.43
CA PHE A 330 -11.78 2.77 18.32
C PHE A 330 -13.00 2.08 18.95
N TYR A 331 -13.51 2.67 19.99
CA TYR A 331 -14.57 2.06 20.79
C TYR A 331 -15.93 2.27 20.12
N GLY A 332 -16.70 1.20 20.04
CA GLY A 332 -18.07 1.17 19.53
C GLY A 332 -18.91 0.16 20.31
N SER A 333 -19.98 -0.31 19.69
CA SER A 333 -20.99 -1.17 20.34
C SER A 333 -20.86 -2.65 20.01
N THR A 334 -19.84 -3.08 19.24
CA THR A 334 -19.70 -4.50 18.83
C THR A 334 -18.89 -5.36 19.79
N THR A 335 -18.53 -4.82 20.96
CA THR A 335 -17.83 -5.55 22.02
C THR A 335 -18.43 -5.26 23.40
N CYS A 336 -18.44 -6.25 24.27
CA CYS A 336 -18.84 -6.11 25.67
C CYS A 336 -17.92 -6.93 26.59
N GLN A 337 -18.14 -6.82 27.91
CA GLN A 337 -17.49 -7.73 28.87
C GLN A 337 -17.97 -9.17 28.63
N CYS A 338 -17.01 -10.12 28.70
CA CYS A 338 -17.33 -11.54 28.56
C CYS A 338 -18.29 -11.98 29.66
N GLN A 339 -19.44 -12.50 29.27
CA GLN A 339 -20.48 -13.00 30.23
C GLN A 339 -20.32 -14.49 30.56
N LYS A 340 -19.44 -15.19 29.85
CA LYS A 340 -19.08 -16.58 30.12
C LYS A 340 -17.84 -16.59 31.01
N GLY A 341 -18.02 -16.63 32.32
CA GLY A 341 -16.98 -16.83 33.30
C GLY A 341 -16.79 -18.32 33.59
#